data_0d4420a978f13e4d83c74c99f16b5448
#
_entry.id   0d4420a978f13e4d83c74c99f16b5448
#
_cell.length_a   1.000
_cell.length_b   1.000
_cell.length_c   1.000
_cell.angle_alpha   90.00
_cell.angle_beta   90.00
_cell.angle_gamma   90.00
#
_symmetry.space_group_name_H-M   'P 1'
#
loop_
_entity.id
_entity.type
_entity.pdbx_description
1 polymer ?
#
loop_
_entity_poly.entity_id
_entity_poly.type
_entity_poly.pdbx_seq_one_letter_code
_entity_poly.pdbx_strand_id
1 'polypeptide(L)'
;MNELTKKAYETWKNAELSDEALRKELASIANDEEAINDRFYKELAFGTGGLRGVLGVGSNRMNIYTVGKASRGLANYINSVSKSPKLAIAYDSRNNSDVFARRAASVFAGAGIKVYIWKELMPTPALSFAVRELGCDGGIMVTASHNPAKYNGYKVYGADGCQIANEAADRILDEINNVDTFSDYKLVDFEEGLKSGIIEYVSEDTFNAFIDAVSTQTFIGDDIVKNVKIAYTPLYGTGLRSVTTCLKKNGFTNIEVVKEQATPNGDFPTCPYPNPEIREALEVGLNVAKEVGADILIATDPDCDRVGIAVKQNDDFRLFSGNEVGVLLTDFIAKRKVAMGIMPKKPVVVKTIVTTDLVNRVADDYGIETRDVLTGFKYIGDQIANLEKDGEVDRYLLGFEESYGYLSGSYVRDKDAVNGAYLIAQMFAYYKAQNKSLLEVLDGLYEKYGYYLNTLYSFEFEGESGMKKMDAIMDTFRNNIPKDIAGVKILEVRDYETSTQTNLATGEKKPIDLPKSNVIKYILEGNSSAVLRPSGTEPKLKLYLAISSENEASARGLESKISNEVKKSLA
;
A
#
# COMPACT_ATOMS: atom_id res chain seq x y z
N MET A 1 1.88 35.48 8.71
CA MET A 1 2.89 34.42 8.98
C MET A 1 3.25 34.44 10.46
N ASN A 2 3.27 33.24 11.14
CA ASN A 2 3.69 33.14 12.54
C ASN A 2 5.23 33.17 12.69
N GLU A 3 5.75 33.38 13.93
CA GLU A 3 7.19 33.46 14.18
C GLU A 3 7.98 32.21 13.82
N LEU A 4 7.40 31.01 14.05
CA LEU A 4 8.03 29.72 13.72
C LEU A 4 8.23 29.57 12.22
N THR A 5 7.19 29.87 11.44
CA THR A 5 7.25 29.86 9.97
C THR A 5 8.28 30.84 9.44
N LYS A 6 8.34 32.06 10.02
CA LYS A 6 9.33 33.09 9.65
C LYS A 6 10.73 32.60 9.92
N LYS A 7 10.98 32.04 11.10
CA LYS A 7 12.29 31.48 11.49
C LYS A 7 12.72 30.36 10.54
N ALA A 8 11.81 29.42 10.23
CA ALA A 8 12.11 28.34 9.30
C ALA A 8 12.47 28.86 7.91
N TYR A 9 11.70 29.81 7.38
CA TYR A 9 11.99 30.44 6.09
C TYR A 9 13.35 31.15 6.07
N GLU A 10 13.65 31.98 7.10
CA GLU A 10 14.94 32.68 7.20
C GLU A 10 16.13 31.71 7.35
N THR A 11 15.95 30.58 8.05
CA THR A 11 16.96 29.53 8.11
C THR A 11 17.30 28.99 6.73
N TRP A 12 16.27 28.66 5.91
CA TRP A 12 16.45 28.16 4.54
C TRP A 12 17.03 29.22 3.61
N LYS A 13 16.61 30.49 3.75
CA LYS A 13 17.10 31.64 2.97
C LYS A 13 18.58 31.91 3.20
N ASN A 14 19.05 31.72 4.42
CA ASN A 14 20.43 31.96 4.80
C ASN A 14 21.34 30.74 4.61
N ALA A 15 20.76 29.57 4.36
CA ALA A 15 21.53 28.36 4.09
C ALA A 15 22.13 28.37 2.68
N GLU A 16 23.32 27.81 2.54
CA GLU A 16 23.96 27.60 1.25
C GLU A 16 23.37 26.36 0.56
N LEU A 17 22.27 26.55 -0.18
CA LEU A 17 21.63 25.46 -0.90
C LEU A 17 22.46 25.04 -2.11
N SER A 18 22.87 23.77 -2.19
CA SER A 18 23.61 23.21 -3.32
C SER A 18 22.74 22.99 -4.57
N ASP A 19 21.42 22.80 -4.39
CA ASP A 19 20.45 22.59 -5.48
C ASP A 19 20.00 23.93 -6.07
N GLU A 20 20.33 24.13 -7.34
CA GLU A 20 20.02 25.38 -8.06
C GLU A 20 18.52 25.58 -8.29
N ALA A 21 17.77 24.51 -8.54
CA ALA A 21 16.32 24.58 -8.75
C ALA A 21 15.61 25.03 -7.47
N LEU A 22 15.99 24.46 -6.33
CA LEU A 22 15.45 24.85 -5.03
C LEU A 22 15.83 26.29 -4.65
N ARG A 23 17.05 26.75 -5.00
CA ARG A 23 17.44 28.17 -4.81
C ARG A 23 16.56 29.12 -5.62
N LYS A 24 16.32 28.79 -6.90
CA LYS A 24 15.44 29.59 -7.76
C LYS A 24 14.01 29.62 -7.26
N GLU A 25 13.49 28.45 -6.83
CA GLU A 25 12.15 28.35 -6.26
C GLU A 25 12.03 29.18 -4.97
N LEU A 26 13.02 29.10 -4.05
CA LEU A 26 13.03 29.89 -2.82
C LEU A 26 13.03 31.38 -3.09
N ALA A 27 13.81 31.82 -4.08
CA ALA A 27 13.84 33.23 -4.49
C ALA A 27 12.51 33.69 -5.10
N SER A 28 11.83 32.82 -5.85
CA SER A 28 10.57 33.16 -6.51
C SER A 28 9.42 33.42 -5.55
N ILE A 29 9.44 32.81 -4.37
CA ILE A 29 8.38 32.95 -3.35
C ILE A 29 8.68 34.04 -2.33
N ALA A 30 9.79 34.79 -2.45
CA ALA A 30 10.27 35.73 -1.42
C ALA A 30 9.24 36.81 -0.99
N ASN A 31 8.30 37.15 -1.89
CA ASN A 31 7.27 38.16 -1.64
C ASN A 31 5.86 37.53 -1.57
N ASP A 32 5.74 36.21 -1.50
CA ASP A 32 4.47 35.47 -1.44
C ASP A 32 4.33 34.82 -0.04
N GLU A 33 3.65 35.52 0.85
CA GLU A 33 3.46 35.08 2.24
C GLU A 33 2.66 33.76 2.32
N GLU A 34 1.70 33.54 1.43
CA GLU A 34 0.92 32.31 1.41
C GLU A 34 1.79 31.12 0.98
N ALA A 35 2.56 31.30 -0.08
CA ALA A 35 3.50 30.27 -0.55
C ALA A 35 4.60 29.97 0.48
N ILE A 36 5.11 31.00 1.22
CA ILE A 36 6.08 30.79 2.31
C ILE A 36 5.40 30.00 3.44
N ASN A 37 4.20 30.42 3.85
CA ASN A 37 3.49 29.75 4.94
C ASN A 37 3.24 28.28 4.63
N ASP A 38 2.76 27.96 3.43
CA ASP A 38 2.48 26.58 2.98
C ASP A 38 3.73 25.67 3.03
N ARG A 39 4.92 26.22 2.73
CA ARG A 39 6.17 25.47 2.68
C ARG A 39 6.93 25.37 4.00
N PHE A 40 6.65 26.28 4.97
CA PHE A 40 7.47 26.41 6.17
C PHE A 40 6.69 26.38 7.50
N TYR A 41 5.33 26.27 7.50
CA TYR A 41 4.53 26.31 8.73
C TYR A 41 4.77 25.13 9.68
N LYS A 42 5.35 24.06 9.16
CA LYS A 42 5.77 22.86 9.93
C LYS A 42 6.91 22.14 9.22
N GLU A 43 7.49 21.16 9.88
CA GLU A 43 8.34 20.17 9.24
C GLU A 43 7.49 19.07 8.58
N LEU A 44 8.05 18.43 7.55
CA LEU A 44 7.42 17.28 6.91
C LEU A 44 7.31 16.14 7.92
N ALA A 45 6.09 15.71 8.20
CA ALA A 45 5.84 14.71 9.23
C ALA A 45 6.41 13.34 8.82
N PHE A 46 7.21 12.75 9.70
CA PHE A 46 7.55 11.33 9.65
C PHE A 46 6.37 10.56 10.25
N GLY A 47 5.48 10.10 9.37
CA GLY A 47 4.30 9.33 9.80
C GLY A 47 4.66 7.93 10.29
N THR A 48 3.69 7.04 10.36
CA THR A 48 3.84 5.68 10.90
C THR A 48 4.75 4.75 10.09
N GLY A 49 5.57 5.26 9.19
CA GLY A 49 6.45 4.43 8.37
C GLY A 49 7.25 5.19 7.31
N GLY A 50 7.38 6.52 7.43
CA GLY A 50 8.18 7.33 6.50
C GLY A 50 7.61 8.71 6.22
N LEU A 51 8.19 9.40 5.24
CA LEU A 51 7.78 10.73 4.79
C LEU A 51 6.90 10.63 3.55
N ARG A 52 5.97 11.57 3.40
CA ARG A 52 5.26 11.84 2.14
C ARG A 52 4.92 13.32 2.05
N GLY A 53 5.21 13.93 0.91
CA GLY A 53 4.90 15.34 0.70
C GLY A 53 5.00 15.78 -0.74
N VAL A 54 4.62 17.02 -0.98
CA VAL A 54 4.78 17.68 -2.27
C VAL A 54 6.27 17.97 -2.50
N LEU A 55 6.74 17.80 -3.73
CA LEU A 55 8.09 18.17 -4.15
C LEU A 55 8.29 19.69 -4.06
N GLY A 56 9.49 20.14 -3.72
CA GLY A 56 9.87 21.57 -3.74
C GLY A 56 10.70 22.03 -2.56
N VAL A 57 10.95 23.34 -2.49
CA VAL A 57 11.72 23.98 -1.43
C VAL A 57 10.88 24.13 -0.16
N GLY A 58 11.50 23.89 0.99
CA GLY A 58 10.91 24.12 2.31
C GLY A 58 10.95 22.91 3.24
N SER A 59 10.71 23.18 4.52
CA SER A 59 10.71 22.15 5.57
C SER A 59 9.51 21.21 5.48
N ASN A 60 8.39 21.67 4.91
CA ASN A 60 7.17 20.88 4.67
C ASN A 60 7.10 20.35 3.21
N ARG A 61 8.24 20.03 2.60
CA ARG A 61 8.37 19.55 1.22
C ARG A 61 9.35 18.39 1.14
N MET A 62 9.14 17.54 0.12
CA MET A 62 10.13 16.53 -0.27
C MET A 62 11.22 17.17 -1.12
N ASN A 63 12.44 17.12 -0.63
CA ASN A 63 13.65 17.60 -1.30
C ASN A 63 14.90 16.91 -0.72
N ILE A 64 16.08 17.18 -1.30
CA ILE A 64 17.34 16.54 -0.88
C ILE A 64 17.74 16.85 0.58
N TYR A 65 17.26 17.95 1.15
CA TYR A 65 17.58 18.36 2.53
C TYR A 65 16.67 17.62 3.52
N THR A 66 15.37 17.57 3.28
CA THR A 66 14.42 16.84 4.14
C THR A 66 14.67 15.33 4.07
N VAL A 67 15.00 14.77 2.89
CA VAL A 67 15.46 13.38 2.73
C VAL A 67 16.79 13.15 3.45
N GLY A 68 17.74 14.07 3.33
CA GLY A 68 19.03 13.99 4.02
C GLY A 68 18.88 13.97 5.53
N LYS A 69 18.06 14.87 6.10
CA LYS A 69 17.73 14.92 7.53
C LYS A 69 17.13 13.61 8.02
N ALA A 70 16.11 13.10 7.31
CA ALA A 70 15.46 11.83 7.64
C ALA A 70 16.42 10.64 7.56
N SER A 71 17.25 10.59 6.52
CA SER A 71 18.27 9.53 6.36
C SER A 71 19.31 9.57 7.47
N ARG A 72 19.71 10.78 7.94
CA ARG A 72 20.63 10.91 9.06
C ARG A 72 20.03 10.43 10.37
N GLY A 73 18.79 10.81 10.68
CA GLY A 73 18.11 10.32 11.88
C GLY A 73 17.94 8.80 11.86
N LEU A 74 17.54 8.23 10.72
CA LEU A 74 17.47 6.78 10.56
C LEU A 74 18.85 6.11 10.70
N ALA A 75 19.92 6.73 10.18
CA ALA A 75 21.28 6.23 10.33
C ALA A 75 21.72 6.20 11.81
N ASN A 76 21.39 7.22 12.59
CA ASN A 76 21.65 7.26 14.02
C ASN A 76 20.95 6.10 14.73
N TYR A 77 19.66 5.89 14.44
CA TYR A 77 18.89 4.78 14.99
C TYR A 77 19.53 3.41 14.64
N ILE A 78 19.82 3.15 13.36
CA ILE A 78 20.42 1.88 12.92
C ILE A 78 21.78 1.64 13.60
N ASN A 79 22.64 2.67 13.68
CA ASN A 79 23.92 2.58 14.36
C ASN A 79 23.79 2.32 15.87
N SER A 80 22.67 2.70 16.48
CA SER A 80 22.42 2.41 17.90
C SER A 80 22.05 0.96 18.17
N VAL A 81 21.54 0.22 17.15
CA VAL A 81 21.03 -1.13 17.29
C VAL A 81 21.87 -2.21 16.57
N SER A 82 22.74 -1.81 15.64
CA SER A 82 23.59 -2.73 14.87
C SER A 82 25.08 -2.34 14.97
N LYS A 83 25.95 -3.37 15.03
CA LYS A 83 27.42 -3.19 15.07
C LYS A 83 28.07 -3.18 13.69
N SER A 84 27.41 -3.74 12.70
CA SER A 84 27.87 -3.83 11.30
C SER A 84 26.70 -3.51 10.37
N PRO A 85 26.21 -2.27 10.41
CA PRO A 85 24.96 -1.90 9.82
C PRO A 85 24.98 -1.97 8.30
N LYS A 86 23.88 -2.49 7.73
CA LYS A 86 23.63 -2.60 6.31
C LYS A 86 22.23 -2.08 6.00
N LEU A 87 22.06 -1.45 4.84
CA LEU A 87 20.77 -0.92 4.41
C LEU A 87 20.55 -1.14 2.92
N ALA A 88 19.32 -1.51 2.54
CA ALA A 88 18.92 -1.63 1.13
C ALA A 88 18.10 -0.41 0.69
N ILE A 89 18.27 0.03 -0.56
CA ILE A 89 17.53 1.18 -1.14
C ILE A 89 16.95 0.80 -2.49
N ALA A 90 15.65 1.05 -2.68
CA ALA A 90 14.97 1.01 -3.97
C ALA A 90 14.19 2.32 -4.20
N TYR A 91 13.81 2.55 -5.44
CA TYR A 91 13.07 3.74 -5.84
C TYR A 91 12.17 3.47 -7.04
N ASP A 92 11.12 4.26 -7.18
CA ASP A 92 10.18 4.19 -8.29
C ASP A 92 10.49 5.20 -9.41
N SER A 93 9.56 5.34 -10.35
CA SER A 93 9.69 6.21 -11.53
C SER A 93 9.39 7.69 -11.27
N ARG A 94 9.01 8.07 -10.05
CA ARG A 94 8.61 9.45 -9.74
C ARG A 94 9.76 10.42 -9.91
N ASN A 95 9.41 11.67 -10.23
CA ASN A 95 10.38 12.76 -10.33
C ASN A 95 11.22 12.85 -9.05
N ASN A 96 12.54 12.90 -9.21
CA ASN A 96 13.56 12.95 -8.16
C ASN A 96 13.68 11.67 -7.29
N SER A 97 13.01 10.56 -7.59
CA SER A 97 13.16 9.34 -6.78
C SER A 97 14.60 8.81 -6.78
N ASP A 98 15.26 8.81 -7.93
CA ASP A 98 16.68 8.44 -8.09
C ASP A 98 17.62 9.41 -7.35
N VAL A 99 17.34 10.72 -7.44
CA VAL A 99 18.11 11.76 -6.73
C VAL A 99 18.02 11.59 -5.22
N PHE A 100 16.81 11.35 -4.71
CA PHE A 100 16.58 11.13 -3.28
C PHE A 100 17.20 9.80 -2.80
N ALA A 101 17.12 8.74 -3.60
CA ALA A 101 17.75 7.46 -3.30
C ALA A 101 19.28 7.59 -3.20
N ARG A 102 19.93 8.28 -4.16
CA ARG A 102 21.36 8.56 -4.13
C ARG A 102 21.75 9.47 -2.95
N ARG A 103 20.92 10.50 -2.65
CA ARG A 103 21.14 11.36 -1.48
C ARG A 103 21.10 10.56 -0.19
N ALA A 104 20.11 9.69 -0.01
CA ALA A 104 20.03 8.81 1.14
C ALA A 104 21.25 7.88 1.23
N ALA A 105 21.66 7.23 0.13
CA ALA A 105 22.85 6.39 0.08
C ALA A 105 24.11 7.14 0.53
N SER A 106 24.31 8.37 0.05
CA SER A 106 25.44 9.23 0.45
C SER A 106 25.46 9.56 1.95
N VAL A 107 24.27 9.78 2.54
CA VAL A 107 24.14 10.04 4.00
C VAL A 107 24.46 8.79 4.82
N PHE A 108 23.89 7.63 4.45
CA PHE A 108 24.14 6.36 5.15
C PHE A 108 25.61 5.95 5.05
N ALA A 109 26.22 6.05 3.87
CA ALA A 109 27.65 5.79 3.68
C ALA A 109 28.50 6.74 4.53
N GLY A 110 28.12 8.03 4.63
CA GLY A 110 28.76 9.03 5.50
C GLY A 110 28.64 8.72 6.99
N ALA A 111 27.62 7.96 7.39
CA ALA A 111 27.42 7.44 8.73
C ALA A 111 28.09 6.07 8.98
N GLY A 112 28.85 5.54 8.00
CA GLY A 112 29.54 4.25 8.09
C GLY A 112 28.66 3.02 7.85
N ILE A 113 27.48 3.20 7.30
CA ILE A 113 26.54 2.11 7.00
C ILE A 113 26.82 1.60 5.58
N LYS A 114 26.96 0.28 5.43
CA LYS A 114 27.04 -0.38 4.12
C LYS A 114 25.69 -0.25 3.41
N VAL A 115 25.72 0.24 2.18
CA VAL A 115 24.50 0.49 1.40
C VAL A 115 24.44 -0.42 0.19
N TYR A 116 23.31 -1.11 0.02
CA TYR A 116 22.93 -1.81 -1.20
C TYR A 116 21.83 -1.01 -1.90
N ILE A 117 22.07 -0.51 -3.11
CA ILE A 117 21.11 0.27 -3.87
C ILE A 117 20.83 -0.39 -5.22
N TRP A 118 19.57 -0.42 -5.64
CA TRP A 118 19.24 -0.88 -6.98
C TRP A 118 19.73 0.13 -8.02
N LYS A 119 20.34 -0.39 -9.08
CA LYS A 119 20.87 0.44 -10.18
C LYS A 119 19.74 1.09 -10.97
N GLU A 120 18.66 0.36 -11.16
CA GLU A 120 17.44 0.77 -11.86
C GLU A 120 16.29 0.85 -10.86
N LEU A 121 15.21 1.53 -11.26
CA LEU A 121 13.98 1.55 -10.48
C LEU A 121 13.46 0.11 -10.24
N MET A 122 12.91 -0.14 -9.05
CA MET A 122 12.54 -1.48 -8.63
C MET A 122 11.27 -1.48 -7.78
N PRO A 123 10.43 -2.54 -7.85
CA PRO A 123 9.24 -2.67 -7.03
C PRO A 123 9.49 -2.64 -5.52
N THR A 124 8.53 -2.10 -4.77
CA THR A 124 8.51 -2.15 -3.29
C THR A 124 8.75 -3.56 -2.74
N PRO A 125 8.07 -4.63 -3.23
CA PRO A 125 8.33 -5.99 -2.72
C PRO A 125 9.76 -6.48 -3.00
N ALA A 126 10.41 -6.06 -4.08
CA ALA A 126 11.81 -6.41 -4.32
C ALA A 126 12.75 -5.77 -3.29
N LEU A 127 12.42 -4.58 -2.75
CA LEU A 127 13.14 -4.02 -1.60
C LEU A 127 12.95 -4.87 -0.35
N SER A 128 11.70 -5.21 -0.01
CA SER A 128 11.39 -6.05 1.16
C SER A 128 12.15 -7.37 1.09
N PHE A 129 12.22 -7.99 -0.10
CA PHE A 129 13.01 -9.20 -0.35
C PHE A 129 14.51 -8.96 -0.16
N ALA A 130 15.07 -7.90 -0.77
CA ALA A 130 16.50 -7.60 -0.69
C ALA A 130 16.97 -7.31 0.74
N VAL A 131 16.14 -6.65 1.56
CA VAL A 131 16.45 -6.42 2.99
C VAL A 131 16.69 -7.75 3.70
N ARG A 132 15.82 -8.73 3.49
CA ARG A 132 15.92 -10.06 4.11
C ARG A 132 17.05 -10.90 3.51
N GLU A 133 17.15 -10.95 2.19
CA GLU A 133 18.14 -11.76 1.44
C GLU A 133 19.58 -11.31 1.70
N LEU A 134 19.83 -10.00 1.76
CA LEU A 134 21.17 -9.44 2.00
C LEU A 134 21.49 -9.27 3.49
N GLY A 135 20.55 -9.61 4.38
CA GLY A 135 20.71 -9.45 5.83
C GLY A 135 20.93 -7.99 6.22
N CYS A 136 20.13 -7.09 5.67
CA CYS A 136 20.16 -5.67 6.00
C CYS A 136 19.44 -5.39 7.32
N ASP A 137 19.87 -4.37 8.06
CA ASP A 137 19.22 -3.88 9.27
C ASP A 137 17.99 -3.02 8.99
N GLY A 138 17.80 -2.65 7.72
CA GLY A 138 16.63 -1.92 7.25
C GLY A 138 16.66 -1.66 5.75
N GLY A 139 15.64 -0.99 5.27
CA GLY A 139 15.51 -0.60 3.88
C GLY A 139 14.74 0.69 3.67
N ILE A 140 14.93 1.27 2.49
CA ILE A 140 14.21 2.48 2.08
C ILE A 140 13.63 2.29 0.70
N MET A 141 12.35 2.60 0.56
CA MET A 141 11.68 2.77 -0.72
C MET A 141 11.34 4.24 -0.95
N VAL A 142 11.94 4.82 -1.98
CA VAL A 142 11.61 6.20 -2.40
C VAL A 142 10.45 6.14 -3.37
N THR A 143 9.25 6.44 -2.87
CA THR A 143 7.98 6.38 -3.60
C THR A 143 6.88 7.13 -2.87
N ALA A 144 5.90 7.64 -3.63
CA ALA A 144 4.60 8.04 -3.09
C ALA A 144 3.47 7.14 -3.62
N SER A 145 3.78 5.88 -4.02
CA SER A 145 2.84 4.90 -4.55
C SER A 145 2.01 5.51 -5.71
N HIS A 146 0.69 5.48 -5.64
CA HIS A 146 -0.25 5.95 -6.66
C HIS A 146 -0.64 7.44 -6.54
N ASN A 147 0.01 8.24 -5.69
CA ASN A 147 -0.30 9.67 -5.57
C ASN A 147 0.05 10.43 -6.86
N PRO A 148 -0.55 11.62 -7.11
CA PRO A 148 -0.19 12.48 -8.25
C PRO A 148 1.30 12.80 -8.36
N ALA A 149 1.75 13.20 -9.56
CA ALA A 149 3.15 13.46 -9.92
C ALA A 149 3.87 14.47 -9.00
N LYS A 150 3.13 15.45 -8.44
CA LYS A 150 3.68 16.46 -7.52
C LYS A 150 4.14 15.92 -6.17
N TYR A 151 3.80 14.66 -5.83
CA TYR A 151 4.20 14.03 -4.56
C TYR A 151 5.37 13.09 -4.75
N ASN A 152 6.21 13.01 -3.71
CA ASN A 152 7.13 11.89 -3.51
C ASN A 152 7.13 11.49 -2.03
N GLY A 153 7.84 10.41 -1.69
CA GLY A 153 7.88 9.89 -0.34
C GLY A 153 9.12 9.04 -0.08
N TYR A 154 9.21 8.56 1.15
CA TYR A 154 10.35 7.83 1.68
C TYR A 154 9.82 6.84 2.71
N LYS A 155 9.56 5.60 2.31
CA LYS A 155 9.09 4.52 3.19
C LYS A 155 10.28 3.83 3.84
N VAL A 156 10.19 3.52 5.14
CA VAL A 156 11.24 2.86 5.92
C VAL A 156 10.81 1.44 6.28
N TYR A 157 11.71 0.49 6.11
CA TYR A 157 11.54 -0.94 6.37
C TYR A 157 12.52 -1.40 7.45
N GLY A 158 12.08 -2.31 8.33
CA GLY A 158 12.91 -2.97 9.32
C GLY A 158 13.70 -4.16 8.74
N ALA A 159 14.55 -4.77 9.56
CA ALA A 159 15.38 -5.92 9.18
C ALA A 159 14.56 -7.15 8.75
N ASP A 160 13.31 -7.25 9.18
CA ASP A 160 12.38 -8.30 8.78
C ASP A 160 11.76 -8.09 7.39
N GLY A 161 12.05 -6.95 6.75
CA GLY A 161 11.48 -6.56 5.46
C GLY A 161 10.05 -6.00 5.55
N CYS A 162 9.51 -5.77 6.76
CA CYS A 162 8.24 -5.12 6.98
C CYS A 162 8.42 -3.60 7.10
N GLN A 163 7.43 -2.82 6.67
CA GLN A 163 7.42 -1.39 6.97
C GLN A 163 7.39 -1.19 8.49
N ILE A 164 8.22 -0.28 9.02
CA ILE A 164 8.42 -0.11 10.47
C ILE A 164 7.10 0.13 11.22
N ALA A 165 7.02 -0.44 12.42
CA ALA A 165 5.90 -0.26 13.34
C ALA A 165 6.12 0.95 14.27
N ASN A 166 5.07 1.32 15.02
CA ASN A 166 4.99 2.59 15.76
C ASN A 166 6.19 2.84 16.69
N GLU A 167 6.62 1.86 17.49
CA GLU A 167 7.74 2.05 18.45
C GLU A 167 9.06 2.41 17.75
N ALA A 168 9.40 1.71 16.68
CA ALA A 168 10.59 2.02 15.90
C ALA A 168 10.45 3.39 15.18
N ALA A 169 9.25 3.69 14.68
CA ALA A 169 8.97 4.98 14.03
C ALA A 169 9.14 6.14 15.00
N ASP A 170 8.66 6.03 16.24
CA ASP A 170 8.80 7.08 17.28
C ASP A 170 10.29 7.32 17.62
N ARG A 171 11.06 6.25 17.81
CA ARG A 171 12.51 6.36 18.06
C ARG A 171 13.28 6.98 16.90
N ILE A 172 12.92 6.63 15.66
CA ILE A 172 13.52 7.23 14.47
C ILE A 172 13.13 8.70 14.36
N LEU A 173 11.88 9.06 14.66
CA LEU A 173 11.43 10.44 14.67
C LEU A 173 12.19 11.29 15.69
N ASP A 174 12.44 10.76 16.89
CA ASP A 174 13.25 11.45 17.90
C ASP A 174 14.66 11.73 17.38
N GLU A 175 15.29 10.75 16.72
CA GLU A 175 16.60 10.94 16.09
C GLU A 175 16.55 11.97 14.95
N ILE A 176 15.51 11.98 14.12
CA ILE A 176 15.33 12.97 13.04
C ILE A 176 15.18 14.38 13.61
N ASN A 177 14.41 14.54 14.68
CA ASN A 177 14.19 15.84 15.32
C ASN A 177 15.48 16.45 15.91
N ASN A 178 16.45 15.61 16.28
CA ASN A 178 17.75 16.04 16.79
C ASN A 178 18.77 16.39 15.69
N VAL A 179 18.46 16.20 14.40
CA VAL A 179 19.36 16.50 13.28
C VAL A 179 19.13 17.91 12.76
N ASP A 180 20.19 18.72 12.65
CA ASP A 180 20.16 19.96 11.88
C ASP A 180 20.14 19.68 10.37
N THR A 181 19.26 20.35 9.65
CA THR A 181 19.00 20.07 8.23
C THR A 181 20.21 20.37 7.33
N PHE A 182 21.10 21.29 7.72
CA PHE A 182 22.14 21.83 6.85
C PHE A 182 23.57 21.50 7.29
N SER A 183 23.81 21.14 8.55
CA SER A 183 25.17 21.06 9.12
C SER A 183 25.54 19.72 9.79
N ASP A 184 24.59 18.87 10.19
CA ASP A 184 24.87 17.80 11.16
C ASP A 184 25.33 16.47 10.56
N TYR A 185 25.53 16.34 9.24
CA TYR A 185 25.91 15.05 8.70
C TYR A 185 26.91 15.09 7.54
N LYS A 186 27.83 14.13 7.59
CA LYS A 186 28.80 13.89 6.52
C LYS A 186 28.15 13.18 5.36
N LEU A 187 28.49 13.62 4.15
CA LEU A 187 28.15 12.96 2.91
C LEU A 187 29.38 12.24 2.35
N VAL A 188 29.20 11.03 1.86
CA VAL A 188 30.14 10.38 0.94
C VAL A 188 29.65 10.66 -0.48
N ASP A 189 30.55 11.12 -1.36
CA ASP A 189 30.20 11.23 -2.77
C ASP A 189 29.75 9.85 -3.29
N PHE A 190 28.67 9.82 -4.06
CA PHE A 190 28.05 8.56 -4.48
C PHE A 190 29.01 7.68 -5.30
N GLU A 191 29.75 8.27 -6.22
CA GLU A 191 30.71 7.55 -7.08
C GLU A 191 31.94 7.09 -6.29
N GLU A 192 32.42 7.89 -5.33
CA GLU A 192 33.47 7.48 -4.41
C GLU A 192 32.98 6.36 -3.45
N GLY A 193 31.71 6.41 -3.05
CA GLY A 193 31.05 5.34 -2.29
C GLY A 193 31.03 4.01 -3.04
N LEU A 194 30.72 4.05 -4.34
CA LEU A 194 30.78 2.87 -5.23
C LEU A 194 32.22 2.34 -5.37
N LYS A 195 33.21 3.22 -5.60
CA LYS A 195 34.61 2.81 -5.74
C LYS A 195 35.19 2.21 -4.46
N SER A 196 34.81 2.72 -3.32
CA SER A 196 35.27 2.21 -2.00
C SER A 196 34.53 0.94 -1.58
N GLY A 197 33.43 0.63 -2.21
CA GLY A 197 32.57 -0.49 -1.86
C GLY A 197 31.70 -0.26 -0.62
N ILE A 198 31.61 0.96 -0.07
CA ILE A 198 30.64 1.27 1.01
C ILE A 198 29.21 1.37 0.44
N ILE A 199 29.08 1.74 -0.84
CA ILE A 199 27.85 1.66 -1.61
C ILE A 199 28.07 0.59 -2.67
N GLU A 200 27.13 -0.33 -2.83
CA GLU A 200 27.14 -1.37 -3.87
C GLU A 200 25.79 -1.44 -4.56
N TYR A 201 25.82 -1.78 -5.84
CA TYR A 201 24.58 -2.11 -6.53
C TYR A 201 24.11 -3.51 -6.14
N VAL A 202 22.79 -3.64 -5.93
CA VAL A 202 22.16 -4.95 -5.74
C VAL A 202 22.36 -5.79 -7.00
N SER A 203 22.74 -7.05 -6.84
CA SER A 203 23.07 -7.95 -7.94
C SER A 203 21.83 -8.45 -8.69
N GLU A 204 22.04 -8.87 -9.95
CA GLU A 204 21.03 -9.59 -10.74
C GLU A 204 20.61 -10.92 -10.08
N ASP A 205 21.49 -11.55 -9.32
CA ASP A 205 21.17 -12.79 -8.59
C ASP A 205 20.10 -12.54 -7.53
N THR A 206 20.14 -11.40 -6.83
CA THR A 206 19.10 -11.01 -5.87
C THR A 206 17.76 -10.77 -6.58
N PHE A 207 17.76 -10.14 -7.76
CA PHE A 207 16.55 -9.99 -8.58
C PHE A 207 15.99 -11.35 -9.00
N ASN A 208 16.84 -12.23 -9.49
CA ASN A 208 16.43 -13.57 -9.93
C ASN A 208 15.90 -14.39 -8.75
N ALA A 209 16.53 -14.32 -7.57
CA ALA A 209 16.06 -14.96 -6.35
C ALA A 209 14.67 -14.45 -5.91
N PHE A 210 14.41 -13.13 -6.05
CA PHE A 210 13.07 -12.57 -5.83
C PHE A 210 12.03 -13.17 -6.79
N ILE A 211 12.33 -13.23 -8.09
CA ILE A 211 11.42 -13.82 -9.09
C ILE A 211 11.23 -15.32 -8.83
N ASP A 212 12.26 -16.03 -8.38
CA ASP A 212 12.18 -17.43 -8.00
C ASP A 212 11.28 -17.64 -6.78
N ALA A 213 11.41 -16.78 -5.77
CA ALA A 213 10.56 -16.81 -4.59
C ALA A 213 9.07 -16.57 -4.95
N VAL A 214 8.77 -15.60 -5.81
CA VAL A 214 7.41 -15.39 -6.35
C VAL A 214 6.93 -16.65 -7.08
N SER A 215 7.78 -17.27 -7.90
CA SER A 215 7.45 -18.46 -8.69
C SER A 215 7.11 -19.68 -7.85
N THR A 216 7.55 -19.75 -6.58
CA THR A 216 7.14 -20.82 -5.65
C THR A 216 5.64 -20.80 -5.35
N GLN A 217 4.96 -19.66 -5.56
CA GLN A 217 3.52 -19.49 -5.34
C GLN A 217 2.70 -20.02 -6.53
N THR A 218 2.97 -21.25 -6.93
CA THR A 218 2.30 -21.94 -8.04
C THR A 218 1.22 -22.88 -7.53
N PHE A 219 -0.02 -22.70 -8.00
CA PHE A 219 -1.21 -23.47 -7.61
C PHE A 219 -1.87 -24.20 -8.77
N ILE A 220 -1.33 -24.12 -9.99
CA ILE A 220 -1.78 -24.87 -11.17
C ILE A 220 -0.66 -25.78 -11.68
N GLY A 221 -1.03 -26.97 -12.16
CA GLY A 221 -0.08 -27.90 -12.75
C GLY A 221 0.15 -27.64 -14.25
N ASP A 222 0.98 -28.47 -14.86
CA ASP A 222 1.29 -28.41 -16.29
C ASP A 222 0.11 -28.88 -17.19
N ASP A 223 -0.91 -29.49 -16.58
CA ASP A 223 -2.18 -29.87 -17.21
C ASP A 223 -3.05 -28.65 -17.56
N ILE A 224 -2.81 -27.49 -16.94
CA ILE A 224 -3.53 -26.25 -17.22
C ILE A 224 -2.81 -25.46 -18.32
N VAL A 225 -3.49 -25.28 -19.44
CA VAL A 225 -2.96 -24.49 -20.56
C VAL A 225 -2.90 -23.01 -20.19
N LYS A 226 -1.68 -22.45 -20.18
CA LYS A 226 -1.40 -21.05 -19.79
C LYS A 226 -1.58 -20.06 -20.95
N ASN A 227 -2.42 -20.38 -21.93
CA ASN A 227 -2.72 -19.50 -23.07
C ASN A 227 -3.79 -18.45 -22.70
N VAL A 228 -3.39 -17.53 -21.85
CA VAL A 228 -4.17 -16.34 -21.49
C VAL A 228 -3.56 -15.15 -22.21
N LYS A 229 -4.35 -14.42 -23.00
CA LYS A 229 -3.90 -13.18 -23.64
C LYS A 229 -4.04 -12.03 -22.68
N ILE A 230 -2.92 -11.57 -22.15
CA ILE A 230 -2.83 -10.54 -21.13
C ILE A 230 -2.44 -9.22 -21.78
N ALA A 231 -3.25 -8.16 -21.63
CA ALA A 231 -2.78 -6.80 -21.78
C ALA A 231 -2.19 -6.36 -20.44
N TYR A 232 -0.97 -5.81 -20.44
CA TYR A 232 -0.31 -5.39 -19.20
C TYR A 232 0.16 -3.93 -19.26
N THR A 233 -0.19 -3.16 -18.23
CA THR A 233 0.34 -1.81 -18.03
C THR A 233 1.01 -1.65 -16.67
N PRO A 234 2.27 -1.16 -16.63
CA PRO A 234 2.94 -0.78 -15.39
C PRO A 234 2.57 0.63 -14.91
N LEU A 235 1.63 1.34 -15.56
CA LEU A 235 1.28 2.75 -15.29
C LEU A 235 2.52 3.65 -15.11
N TYR A 236 3.47 3.56 -16.06
CA TYR A 236 4.76 4.25 -16.04
C TYR A 236 5.71 3.86 -14.89
N GLY A 237 5.40 2.82 -14.11
CA GLY A 237 6.09 2.43 -12.89
C GLY A 237 7.13 1.32 -13.06
N THR A 238 7.44 0.70 -11.93
CA THR A 238 8.52 -0.29 -11.77
C THR A 238 8.17 -1.70 -12.22
N GLY A 239 6.87 -1.98 -12.47
CA GLY A 239 6.38 -3.35 -12.65
C GLY A 239 6.80 -4.02 -13.95
N LEU A 240 7.16 -3.27 -15.01
CA LEU A 240 7.38 -3.81 -16.35
C LEU A 240 8.32 -5.02 -16.36
N ARG A 241 9.53 -4.84 -15.84
CA ARG A 241 10.54 -5.90 -15.80
C ARG A 241 10.11 -7.08 -14.93
N SER A 242 9.71 -6.81 -13.69
CA SER A 242 9.45 -7.84 -12.69
C SER A 242 8.23 -8.69 -13.03
N VAL A 243 7.10 -8.05 -13.39
CA VAL A 243 5.85 -8.74 -13.74
C VAL A 243 6.02 -9.56 -15.01
N THR A 244 6.58 -8.96 -16.08
CA THR A 244 6.73 -9.70 -17.35
C THR A 244 7.75 -10.84 -17.26
N THR A 245 8.82 -10.68 -16.46
CA THR A 245 9.79 -11.75 -16.21
C THR A 245 9.16 -12.89 -15.45
N CYS A 246 8.43 -12.60 -14.36
CA CYS A 246 7.74 -13.60 -13.56
C CYS A 246 6.71 -14.37 -14.40
N LEU A 247 5.84 -13.68 -15.12
CA LEU A 247 4.81 -14.30 -15.95
C LEU A 247 5.42 -15.20 -17.03
N LYS A 248 6.42 -14.69 -17.79
CA LYS A 248 7.08 -15.44 -18.86
C LYS A 248 7.81 -16.68 -18.32
N LYS A 249 8.55 -16.54 -17.21
CA LYS A 249 9.26 -17.64 -16.56
C LYS A 249 8.30 -18.78 -16.18
N ASN A 250 7.07 -18.44 -15.81
CA ASN A 250 6.05 -19.39 -15.39
C ASN A 250 5.08 -19.79 -16.52
N GLY A 251 5.43 -19.52 -17.79
CA GLY A 251 4.74 -20.01 -18.99
C GLY A 251 3.61 -19.12 -19.50
N PHE A 252 3.37 -17.96 -18.90
CA PHE A 252 2.44 -16.95 -19.44
C PHE A 252 3.19 -16.04 -20.42
N THR A 253 3.24 -16.45 -21.69
CA THR A 253 4.06 -15.77 -22.72
C THR A 253 3.27 -14.85 -23.63
N ASN A 254 1.93 -14.95 -23.65
CA ASN A 254 1.05 -14.15 -24.50
C ASN A 254 0.68 -12.82 -23.80
N ILE A 255 1.69 -11.93 -23.71
CA ILE A 255 1.58 -10.64 -23.00
C ILE A 255 1.76 -9.52 -24.02
N GLU A 256 0.75 -8.67 -24.15
CA GLU A 256 0.83 -7.39 -24.87
C GLU A 256 1.03 -6.27 -23.87
N VAL A 257 2.18 -5.63 -23.92
CA VAL A 257 2.50 -4.49 -23.05
C VAL A 257 1.91 -3.21 -23.63
N VAL A 258 1.24 -2.43 -22.82
CA VAL A 258 0.70 -1.10 -23.17
C VAL A 258 1.86 -0.14 -23.36
N LYS A 259 2.33 0.02 -24.61
CA LYS A 259 3.58 0.72 -24.97
C LYS A 259 3.62 2.17 -24.50
N GLU A 260 2.49 2.86 -24.55
CA GLU A 260 2.38 4.26 -24.15
C GLU A 260 2.68 4.46 -22.65
N GLN A 261 2.37 3.47 -21.81
CA GLN A 261 2.56 3.51 -20.36
C GLN A 261 3.75 2.64 -19.88
N ALA A 262 4.53 2.06 -20.82
CA ALA A 262 5.59 1.13 -20.48
C ALA A 262 6.89 1.80 -20.03
N THR A 263 7.21 2.97 -20.61
CA THR A 263 8.42 3.72 -20.25
C THR A 263 8.21 4.47 -18.95
N PRO A 264 9.09 4.29 -17.94
CA PRO A 264 8.99 5.02 -16.69
C PRO A 264 8.91 6.54 -16.89
N ASN A 265 7.93 7.19 -16.27
CA ASN A 265 7.74 8.64 -16.36
C ASN A 265 7.03 9.17 -15.11
N GLY A 266 7.71 10.02 -14.34
CA GLY A 266 7.20 10.58 -13.11
C GLY A 266 6.07 11.62 -13.27
N ASP A 267 5.80 12.08 -14.48
CA ASP A 267 4.70 13.02 -14.78
C ASP A 267 3.36 12.29 -15.03
N PHE A 268 3.38 10.97 -15.26
CA PHE A 268 2.19 10.13 -15.51
C PHE A 268 1.21 10.74 -16.54
N PRO A 269 1.66 11.02 -17.79
CA PRO A 269 0.94 11.90 -18.71
C PRO A 269 -0.46 11.43 -19.09
N THR A 270 -0.74 10.12 -19.11
CA THR A 270 -2.07 9.59 -19.44
C THR A 270 -2.89 9.18 -18.22
N CYS A 271 -2.31 9.22 -17.02
CA CYS A 271 -2.97 8.85 -15.78
C CYS A 271 -2.48 9.72 -14.62
N PRO A 272 -2.99 10.96 -14.46
CA PRO A 272 -2.57 11.90 -13.40
C PRO A 272 -2.64 11.32 -11.98
N TYR A 273 -3.48 10.31 -11.79
CA TYR A 273 -3.56 9.45 -10.61
C TYR A 273 -3.24 8.02 -11.05
N PRO A 274 -1.98 7.57 -10.98
CA PRO A 274 -1.57 6.25 -11.48
C PRO A 274 -1.98 5.12 -10.52
N ASN A 275 -3.30 5.01 -10.28
CA ASN A 275 -3.92 4.09 -9.35
C ASN A 275 -4.76 3.06 -10.12
N PRO A 276 -4.43 1.74 -10.07
CA PRO A 276 -5.18 0.71 -10.77
C PRO A 276 -6.62 0.50 -10.26
N GLU A 277 -7.03 1.19 -9.19
CA GLU A 277 -8.42 1.25 -8.72
C GLU A 277 -9.29 2.17 -9.58
N ILE A 278 -8.68 3.11 -10.31
CA ILE A 278 -9.36 4.19 -11.01
C ILE A 278 -9.48 3.84 -12.49
N ARG A 279 -10.73 3.84 -13.00
CA ARG A 279 -10.99 3.51 -14.41
C ARG A 279 -10.22 4.41 -15.38
N GLU A 280 -10.15 5.69 -15.10
CA GLU A 280 -9.45 6.68 -15.92
C GLU A 280 -7.96 6.36 -16.08
N ALA A 281 -7.31 5.81 -15.06
CA ALA A 281 -5.92 5.38 -15.16
C ALA A 281 -5.74 4.17 -16.09
N LEU A 282 -6.79 3.38 -16.27
CA LEU A 282 -6.79 2.16 -17.08
C LEU A 282 -7.25 2.37 -18.53
N GLU A 283 -7.78 3.54 -18.89
CA GLU A 283 -8.39 3.77 -20.22
C GLU A 283 -7.48 3.43 -21.39
N VAL A 284 -6.20 3.81 -21.33
CA VAL A 284 -5.21 3.45 -22.38
C VAL A 284 -5.05 1.93 -22.45
N GLY A 285 -4.91 1.28 -21.30
CA GLY A 285 -4.80 -0.18 -21.21
C GLY A 285 -6.05 -0.91 -21.70
N LEU A 286 -7.25 -0.40 -21.38
CA LEU A 286 -8.53 -0.94 -21.83
C LEU A 286 -8.66 -0.85 -23.35
N ASN A 287 -8.25 0.26 -23.97
CA ASN A 287 -8.26 0.43 -25.42
C ASN A 287 -7.32 -0.57 -26.11
N VAL A 288 -6.10 -0.70 -25.61
CA VAL A 288 -5.14 -1.71 -26.10
C VAL A 288 -5.70 -3.12 -25.92
N ALA A 289 -6.28 -3.43 -24.75
CA ALA A 289 -6.87 -4.75 -24.49
C ALA A 289 -8.00 -5.10 -25.46
N LYS A 290 -8.84 -4.13 -25.82
CA LYS A 290 -9.89 -4.28 -26.86
C LYS A 290 -9.28 -4.50 -28.24
N GLU A 291 -8.34 -3.67 -28.64
CA GLU A 291 -7.68 -3.71 -29.96
C GLU A 291 -6.99 -5.07 -30.20
N VAL A 292 -6.25 -5.56 -29.21
CA VAL A 292 -5.53 -6.83 -29.34
C VAL A 292 -6.41 -8.03 -29.05
N GLY A 293 -7.63 -7.85 -28.57
CA GLY A 293 -8.52 -8.94 -28.16
C GLY A 293 -7.97 -9.70 -26.94
N ALA A 294 -7.52 -8.98 -25.93
CA ALA A 294 -7.03 -9.58 -24.68
C ALA A 294 -8.16 -10.26 -23.89
N ASP A 295 -7.84 -11.28 -23.13
CA ASP A 295 -8.75 -11.93 -22.18
C ASP A 295 -8.90 -11.10 -20.90
N ILE A 296 -7.79 -10.48 -20.48
CA ILE A 296 -7.66 -9.73 -19.24
C ILE A 296 -6.68 -8.56 -19.41
N LEU A 297 -6.99 -7.43 -18.80
CA LEU A 297 -6.04 -6.34 -18.52
C LEU A 297 -5.53 -6.50 -17.09
N ILE A 298 -4.22 -6.43 -16.91
CA ILE A 298 -3.53 -6.36 -15.61
C ILE A 298 -2.79 -5.02 -15.54
N ALA A 299 -2.97 -4.29 -14.46
CA ALA A 299 -2.33 -2.99 -14.23
C ALA A 299 -1.69 -2.94 -12.84
N THR A 300 -0.45 -2.43 -12.75
CA THR A 300 0.23 -2.21 -11.47
C THR A 300 0.51 -0.73 -11.23
N ASP A 301 0.48 -0.28 -9.98
CA ASP A 301 0.82 1.09 -9.61
C ASP A 301 2.33 1.37 -9.70
N PRO A 302 2.80 2.62 -9.58
CA PRO A 302 4.19 2.98 -9.87
C PRO A 302 5.24 2.22 -9.06
N ASP A 303 5.01 1.90 -7.80
CA ASP A 303 5.92 1.12 -6.96
C ASP A 303 5.57 -0.38 -6.93
N CYS A 304 4.62 -0.79 -7.77
CA CYS A 304 4.25 -2.18 -8.06
C CYS A 304 3.95 -3.00 -6.77
N ASP A 305 3.24 -2.34 -5.83
CA ASP A 305 2.73 -3.02 -4.64
C ASP A 305 1.22 -3.31 -4.74
N ARG A 306 0.50 -2.71 -5.73
CA ARG A 306 -0.91 -2.94 -6.03
C ARG A 306 -1.12 -3.44 -7.45
N VAL A 307 -2.12 -4.30 -7.63
CA VAL A 307 -2.52 -4.81 -8.94
C VAL A 307 -4.03 -4.76 -9.11
N GLY A 308 -4.48 -4.09 -10.16
CA GLY A 308 -5.88 -4.05 -10.59
C GLY A 308 -6.08 -4.82 -11.87
N ILE A 309 -7.30 -5.30 -12.09
CA ILE A 309 -7.66 -6.06 -13.29
C ILE A 309 -8.98 -5.60 -13.90
N ALA A 310 -9.05 -5.77 -15.22
CA ALA A 310 -10.32 -5.75 -15.94
C ALA A 310 -10.42 -7.01 -16.80
N VAL A 311 -11.57 -7.66 -16.77
CA VAL A 311 -11.83 -8.92 -17.47
C VAL A 311 -12.82 -8.66 -18.60
N LYS A 312 -12.58 -9.28 -19.76
CA LYS A 312 -13.44 -9.16 -20.92
C LYS A 312 -14.86 -9.63 -20.59
N GLN A 313 -15.84 -8.77 -20.88
CA GLN A 313 -17.27 -9.04 -20.75
C GLN A 313 -17.97 -8.52 -22.02
N ASN A 314 -18.44 -9.43 -22.86
CA ASN A 314 -18.99 -9.10 -24.19
C ASN A 314 -17.97 -8.30 -25.02
N ASP A 315 -18.34 -7.08 -25.45
CA ASP A 315 -17.49 -6.18 -26.23
C ASP A 315 -16.74 -5.15 -25.37
N ASP A 316 -16.82 -5.25 -24.03
CA ASP A 316 -16.19 -4.33 -23.09
C ASP A 316 -15.38 -5.10 -22.02
N PHE A 317 -14.84 -4.37 -21.05
CA PHE A 317 -14.11 -4.90 -19.91
C PHE A 317 -14.75 -4.45 -18.60
N ARG A 318 -14.98 -5.39 -17.69
CA ARG A 318 -15.45 -5.13 -16.34
C ARG A 318 -14.24 -5.07 -15.40
N LEU A 319 -14.12 -3.96 -14.67
CA LEU A 319 -13.13 -3.79 -13.61
C LEU A 319 -13.56 -4.58 -12.36
N PHE A 320 -12.61 -5.28 -11.74
CA PHE A 320 -12.81 -5.94 -10.47
C PHE A 320 -12.28 -5.08 -9.33
N SER A 321 -13.02 -4.98 -8.25
CA SER A 321 -12.54 -4.33 -7.03
C SER A 321 -11.50 -5.19 -6.31
N GLY A 322 -10.67 -4.55 -5.46
CA GLY A 322 -9.69 -5.27 -4.65
C GLY A 322 -10.33 -6.33 -3.75
N ASN A 323 -11.52 -6.04 -3.23
CA ASN A 323 -12.32 -7.00 -2.46
C ASN A 323 -12.72 -8.23 -3.26
N GLU A 324 -13.24 -8.05 -4.47
CA GLU A 324 -13.66 -9.15 -5.34
C GLU A 324 -12.48 -10.05 -5.73
N VAL A 325 -11.35 -9.43 -6.10
CA VAL A 325 -10.13 -10.18 -6.44
C VAL A 325 -9.60 -10.95 -5.22
N GLY A 326 -9.58 -10.32 -4.03
CA GLY A 326 -9.12 -10.98 -2.81
C GLY A 326 -9.96 -12.19 -2.41
N VAL A 327 -11.29 -12.10 -2.57
CA VAL A 327 -12.21 -13.22 -2.33
C VAL A 327 -11.99 -14.34 -3.36
N LEU A 328 -11.90 -14.00 -4.64
CA LEU A 328 -11.64 -14.95 -5.73
C LEU A 328 -10.30 -15.67 -5.54
N LEU A 329 -9.24 -14.94 -5.17
CA LEU A 329 -7.93 -15.52 -4.87
C LEU A 329 -7.98 -16.44 -3.65
N THR A 330 -8.73 -16.08 -2.61
CA THR A 330 -8.90 -16.94 -1.42
C THR A 330 -9.57 -18.26 -1.78
N ASP A 331 -10.69 -18.22 -2.51
CA ASP A 331 -11.38 -19.44 -3.00
C ASP A 331 -10.47 -20.28 -3.91
N PHE A 332 -9.80 -19.62 -4.87
CA PHE A 332 -8.91 -20.29 -5.81
C PHE A 332 -7.74 -20.99 -5.10
N ILE A 333 -7.01 -20.30 -4.23
CA ILE A 333 -5.84 -20.84 -3.51
C ILE A 333 -6.30 -22.00 -2.61
N ALA A 334 -7.38 -21.82 -1.85
CA ALA A 334 -7.91 -22.84 -0.95
C ALA A 334 -8.32 -24.10 -1.74
N LYS A 335 -9.10 -23.93 -2.80
CA LYS A 335 -9.55 -25.00 -3.69
C LYS A 335 -8.37 -25.77 -4.29
N ARG A 336 -7.34 -25.06 -4.77
CA ARG A 336 -6.18 -25.68 -5.37
C ARG A 336 -5.32 -26.41 -4.35
N LYS A 337 -5.05 -25.82 -3.19
CA LYS A 337 -4.28 -26.48 -2.11
C LYS A 337 -4.97 -27.75 -1.62
N VAL A 338 -6.31 -27.75 -1.49
CA VAL A 338 -7.08 -28.96 -1.17
C VAL A 338 -6.92 -30.02 -2.26
N ALA A 339 -7.12 -29.65 -3.54
CA ALA A 339 -6.99 -30.58 -4.67
C ALA A 339 -5.57 -31.15 -4.83
N MET A 340 -4.55 -30.39 -4.47
CA MET A 340 -3.15 -30.81 -4.50
C MET A 340 -2.73 -31.60 -3.24
N GLY A 341 -3.58 -31.69 -2.21
CA GLY A 341 -3.26 -32.34 -0.94
C GLY A 341 -2.21 -31.61 -0.09
N ILE A 342 -2.05 -30.30 -0.29
CA ILE A 342 -1.05 -29.45 0.40
C ILE A 342 -1.68 -28.37 1.28
N MET A 343 -2.98 -28.49 1.61
CA MET A 343 -3.61 -27.57 2.55
C MET A 343 -2.96 -27.73 3.93
N PRO A 344 -2.40 -26.67 4.53
CA PRO A 344 -1.78 -26.77 5.84
C PRO A 344 -2.82 -27.05 6.93
N LYS A 345 -2.38 -27.53 8.07
CA LYS A 345 -3.22 -27.60 9.26
C LYS A 345 -3.47 -26.17 9.79
N LYS A 346 -4.74 -25.87 10.12
CA LYS A 346 -5.17 -24.53 10.60
C LYS A 346 -4.70 -23.39 9.68
N PRO A 347 -5.06 -23.42 8.40
CA PRO A 347 -4.66 -22.39 7.45
C PRO A 347 -5.17 -21.01 7.87
N VAL A 348 -4.46 -19.95 7.47
CA VAL A 348 -4.77 -18.57 7.86
C VAL A 348 -4.85 -17.68 6.64
N VAL A 349 -5.90 -16.86 6.58
CA VAL A 349 -6.03 -15.70 5.70
C VAL A 349 -6.07 -14.44 6.55
N VAL A 350 -5.34 -13.39 6.15
CA VAL A 350 -5.27 -12.13 6.88
C VAL A 350 -5.88 -11.01 6.04
N LYS A 351 -6.78 -10.22 6.62
CA LYS A 351 -7.41 -9.06 5.97
C LYS A 351 -7.50 -7.86 6.90
N THR A 352 -7.78 -6.68 6.36
CA THR A 352 -8.01 -5.52 7.20
C THR A 352 -9.45 -5.45 7.71
N ILE A 353 -9.67 -4.69 8.78
CA ILE A 353 -11.00 -4.46 9.38
C ILE A 353 -12.01 -3.77 8.46
N VAL A 354 -11.55 -3.21 7.32
CA VAL A 354 -12.38 -2.56 6.30
C VAL A 354 -12.51 -3.38 5.01
N THR A 355 -11.75 -4.46 4.90
CA THR A 355 -11.82 -5.41 3.79
C THR A 355 -13.07 -6.28 3.92
N THR A 356 -13.63 -6.73 2.81
CA THR A 356 -14.91 -7.45 2.74
C THR A 356 -15.01 -8.66 3.67
N ASP A 357 -16.14 -8.80 4.34
CA ASP A 357 -16.46 -9.97 5.19
C ASP A 357 -16.96 -11.19 4.38
N LEU A 358 -17.14 -11.08 3.05
CA LEU A 358 -17.42 -12.22 2.18
C LEU A 358 -16.30 -13.28 2.27
N VAL A 359 -15.06 -12.84 2.44
CA VAL A 359 -13.92 -13.76 2.59
C VAL A 359 -14.05 -14.66 3.81
N ASN A 360 -14.70 -14.21 4.90
CA ASN A 360 -14.92 -15.03 6.09
C ASN A 360 -15.82 -16.22 5.75
N ARG A 361 -16.86 -16.02 4.91
CA ARG A 361 -17.76 -17.08 4.46
C ARG A 361 -17.04 -18.12 3.59
N VAL A 362 -16.19 -17.63 2.68
CA VAL A 362 -15.36 -18.52 1.85
C VAL A 362 -14.37 -19.30 2.72
N ALA A 363 -13.71 -18.62 3.65
CA ALA A 363 -12.73 -19.23 4.55
C ALA A 363 -13.34 -20.32 5.44
N ASP A 364 -14.55 -20.07 5.99
CA ASP A 364 -15.28 -21.03 6.84
C ASP A 364 -15.49 -22.38 6.12
N ASP A 365 -15.82 -22.37 4.83
CA ASP A 365 -16.06 -23.60 4.04
C ASP A 365 -14.79 -24.46 3.87
N TYR A 366 -13.62 -23.85 3.93
CA TYR A 366 -12.33 -24.55 3.85
C TYR A 366 -11.65 -24.76 5.21
N GLY A 367 -12.31 -24.38 6.30
CA GLY A 367 -11.73 -24.44 7.65
C GLY A 367 -10.51 -23.51 7.82
N ILE A 368 -10.51 -22.36 7.15
CA ILE A 368 -9.46 -21.36 7.20
C ILE A 368 -9.78 -20.35 8.32
N GLU A 369 -8.80 -20.11 9.19
CA GLU A 369 -8.85 -19.03 10.17
C GLU A 369 -8.73 -17.68 9.46
N THR A 370 -9.68 -16.77 9.64
CA THR A 370 -9.58 -15.39 9.17
C THR A 370 -9.10 -14.49 10.29
N ARG A 371 -8.03 -13.73 10.06
CA ARG A 371 -7.51 -12.73 11.00
C ARG A 371 -7.76 -11.33 10.48
N ASP A 372 -8.48 -10.53 11.27
CA ASP A 372 -8.67 -9.10 11.02
C ASP A 372 -7.49 -8.31 11.61
N VAL A 373 -6.93 -7.37 10.84
CA VAL A 373 -5.90 -6.45 11.31
C VAL A 373 -6.31 -5.00 10.99
N LEU A 374 -5.63 -4.02 11.58
CA LEU A 374 -5.82 -2.61 11.22
C LEU A 374 -5.43 -2.37 9.74
N THR A 375 -5.94 -1.28 9.17
CA THR A 375 -5.61 -0.87 7.81
C THR A 375 -4.12 -0.54 7.68
N GLY A 376 -3.48 -1.12 6.70
CA GLY A 376 -2.06 -1.01 6.40
C GLY A 376 -1.38 -2.38 6.37
N PHE A 377 -0.75 -2.69 5.25
CA PHE A 377 -0.19 -4.04 5.00
C PHE A 377 0.89 -4.45 6.01
N LYS A 378 1.52 -3.48 6.69
CA LYS A 378 2.46 -3.75 7.79
C LYS A 378 1.87 -4.66 8.87
N TYR A 379 0.57 -4.52 9.17
CA TYR A 379 -0.09 -5.39 10.14
C TYR A 379 -0.33 -6.81 9.60
N ILE A 380 -0.47 -6.96 8.28
CA ILE A 380 -0.45 -8.27 7.62
C ILE A 380 0.97 -8.85 7.69
N GLY A 381 1.99 -8.03 7.41
CA GLY A 381 3.39 -8.40 7.56
C GLY A 381 3.73 -8.88 8.97
N ASP A 382 3.23 -8.20 10.01
CA ASP A 382 3.38 -8.60 11.41
C ASP A 382 2.76 -9.98 11.69
N GLN A 383 1.59 -10.31 11.11
CA GLN A 383 0.98 -11.63 11.25
C GLN A 383 1.87 -12.72 10.61
N ILE A 384 2.48 -12.44 9.46
CA ILE A 384 3.42 -13.37 8.82
C ILE A 384 4.66 -13.56 9.71
N ALA A 385 5.22 -12.47 10.24
CA ALA A 385 6.37 -12.51 11.12
C ALA A 385 6.09 -13.29 12.42
N ASN A 386 4.89 -13.12 13.00
CA ASN A 386 4.47 -13.89 14.17
C ASN A 386 4.36 -15.39 13.86
N LEU A 387 3.73 -15.76 12.74
CA LEU A 387 3.67 -17.16 12.30
C LEU A 387 5.07 -17.75 12.03
N GLU A 388 5.99 -16.97 11.46
CA GLU A 388 7.37 -17.40 11.23
C GLU A 388 8.12 -17.64 12.56
N LYS A 389 7.97 -16.73 13.53
CA LYS A 389 8.54 -16.85 14.87
C LYS A 389 8.04 -18.09 15.61
N ASP A 390 6.77 -18.44 15.41
CA ASP A 390 6.15 -19.61 16.02
C ASP A 390 6.46 -20.92 15.26
N GLY A 391 7.17 -20.85 14.13
CA GLY A 391 7.47 -22.00 13.26
C GLY A 391 6.24 -22.50 12.48
N GLU A 392 5.23 -21.66 12.33
CA GLU A 392 3.92 -21.99 11.71
C GLU A 392 3.65 -21.20 10.42
N VAL A 393 4.68 -20.64 9.78
CA VAL A 393 4.52 -19.75 8.61
C VAL A 393 3.81 -20.42 7.43
N ASP A 394 3.89 -21.74 7.30
CA ASP A 394 3.20 -22.51 6.27
C ASP A 394 1.67 -22.43 6.36
N ARG A 395 1.13 -22.03 7.52
CA ARG A 395 -0.30 -21.77 7.71
C ARG A 395 -0.81 -20.57 6.92
N TYR A 396 0.07 -19.60 6.62
CA TYR A 396 -0.30 -18.40 5.88
C TYR A 396 -0.60 -18.72 4.43
N LEU A 397 -1.83 -18.41 3.97
CA LEU A 397 -2.27 -18.64 2.60
C LEU A 397 -2.25 -17.37 1.76
N LEU A 398 -2.88 -16.31 2.28
CA LEU A 398 -3.06 -15.04 1.60
C LEU A 398 -3.29 -13.93 2.61
N GLY A 399 -2.70 -12.77 2.36
CA GLY A 399 -3.09 -11.51 3.00
C GLY A 399 -3.49 -10.51 1.93
N PHE A 400 -4.55 -9.72 2.20
CA PHE A 400 -4.97 -8.72 1.23
C PHE A 400 -5.71 -7.53 1.86
N GLU A 401 -5.67 -6.42 1.13
CA GLU A 401 -6.40 -5.20 1.43
C GLU A 401 -7.40 -4.90 0.31
N GLU A 402 -8.50 -4.24 0.66
CA GLU A 402 -9.49 -3.74 -0.28
C GLU A 402 -8.87 -2.81 -1.34
N SER A 403 -7.74 -2.20 -1.02
CA SER A 403 -6.98 -1.29 -1.87
C SER A 403 -6.01 -1.99 -2.82
N TYR A 404 -6.38 -3.16 -3.33
CA TYR A 404 -5.69 -3.88 -4.42
C TYR A 404 -4.30 -4.43 -4.07
N GLY A 405 -4.00 -4.57 -2.79
CA GLY A 405 -2.75 -5.16 -2.29
C GLY A 405 -2.94 -6.61 -1.89
N TYR A 406 -2.12 -7.52 -2.40
CA TYR A 406 -2.18 -8.95 -2.13
C TYR A 406 -0.78 -9.50 -1.88
N LEU A 407 -0.71 -10.56 -1.09
CA LEU A 407 0.51 -11.35 -0.90
C LEU A 407 0.14 -12.79 -0.53
N SER A 408 0.68 -13.76 -1.25
CA SER A 408 0.77 -15.15 -0.81
C SER A 408 2.24 -15.50 -0.55
N GLY A 409 2.48 -16.42 0.39
CA GLY A 409 3.85 -16.77 0.79
C GLY A 409 4.49 -15.75 1.77
N SER A 410 5.68 -16.08 2.23
CA SER A 410 6.33 -15.39 3.34
C SER A 410 7.70 -14.81 3.00
N TYR A 411 8.05 -14.73 1.71
CA TYR A 411 9.36 -14.26 1.23
C TYR A 411 9.52 -12.73 1.33
N VAL A 412 8.43 -11.98 1.36
CA VAL A 412 8.36 -10.52 1.61
C VAL A 412 7.37 -10.21 2.74
N ARG A 413 7.31 -8.94 3.18
CA ARG A 413 6.45 -8.48 4.28
C ARG A 413 5.60 -7.25 3.88
N ASP A 414 5.48 -6.98 2.60
CA ASP A 414 4.59 -5.95 2.05
C ASP A 414 3.81 -6.53 0.86
N LYS A 415 2.82 -5.79 0.40
CA LYS A 415 2.06 -6.09 -0.81
C LYS A 415 2.99 -6.37 -1.99
N ASP A 416 2.66 -7.36 -2.78
CA ASP A 416 3.45 -7.73 -3.94
C ASP A 416 2.58 -7.86 -5.18
N ALA A 417 2.62 -6.84 -6.05
CA ALA A 417 1.87 -6.86 -7.30
C ALA A 417 2.46 -7.82 -8.34
N VAL A 418 3.73 -8.22 -8.23
CA VAL A 418 4.32 -9.28 -9.07
C VAL A 418 3.68 -10.62 -8.70
N ASN A 419 3.57 -10.92 -7.41
CA ASN A 419 2.84 -12.08 -6.90
C ASN A 419 1.35 -12.01 -7.25
N GLY A 420 0.71 -10.87 -7.00
CA GLY A 420 -0.71 -10.68 -7.32
C GLY A 420 -1.01 -10.90 -8.80
N ALA A 421 -0.21 -10.34 -9.70
CA ALA A 421 -0.36 -10.55 -11.15
C ALA A 421 -0.18 -12.03 -11.53
N TYR A 422 0.79 -12.72 -10.93
CA TYR A 422 1.01 -14.14 -11.18
C TYR A 422 -0.13 -15.02 -10.65
N LEU A 423 -0.63 -14.75 -9.44
CA LEU A 423 -1.79 -15.45 -8.88
C LEU A 423 -3.04 -15.25 -9.73
N ILE A 424 -3.29 -14.02 -10.18
CA ILE A 424 -4.43 -13.68 -11.05
C ILE A 424 -4.33 -14.40 -12.39
N ALA A 425 -3.14 -14.42 -13.01
CA ALA A 425 -2.93 -15.14 -14.27
C ALA A 425 -3.19 -16.65 -14.12
N GLN A 426 -2.74 -17.27 -13.03
CA GLN A 426 -3.01 -18.67 -12.70
C GLN A 426 -4.51 -18.93 -12.51
N MET A 427 -5.18 -18.11 -11.70
CA MET A 427 -6.60 -18.21 -11.44
C MET A 427 -7.41 -18.08 -12.73
N PHE A 428 -7.05 -17.11 -13.58
CA PHE A 428 -7.70 -16.93 -14.87
C PHE A 428 -7.53 -18.14 -15.77
N ALA A 429 -6.29 -18.66 -15.91
CA ALA A 429 -6.02 -19.86 -16.72
C ALA A 429 -6.78 -21.09 -16.21
N TYR A 430 -6.85 -21.27 -14.89
CA TYR A 430 -7.56 -22.39 -14.26
C TYR A 430 -9.06 -22.39 -14.57
N TYR A 431 -9.72 -21.24 -14.46
CA TYR A 431 -11.15 -21.14 -14.74
C TYR A 431 -11.43 -21.13 -16.25
N LYS A 432 -10.57 -20.49 -17.06
CA LYS A 432 -10.67 -20.55 -18.53
C LYS A 432 -10.61 -21.99 -19.05
N ALA A 433 -9.75 -22.84 -18.48
CA ALA A 433 -9.67 -24.27 -18.84
C ALA A 433 -10.96 -25.04 -18.52
N GLN A 434 -11.80 -24.51 -17.63
CA GLN A 434 -13.12 -25.06 -17.30
C GLN A 434 -14.27 -24.38 -18.06
N ASN A 435 -13.96 -23.52 -19.03
CA ASN A 435 -14.91 -22.67 -19.76
C ASN A 435 -15.75 -21.78 -18.83
N LYS A 436 -15.15 -21.29 -17.74
CA LYS A 436 -15.77 -20.37 -16.80
C LYS A 436 -15.05 -19.03 -16.84
N SER A 437 -15.81 -17.94 -16.89
CA SER A 437 -15.29 -16.58 -16.66
C SER A 437 -15.12 -16.32 -15.17
N LEU A 438 -14.26 -15.36 -14.79
CA LEU A 438 -14.15 -14.92 -13.39
C LEU A 438 -15.44 -14.26 -12.88
N LEU A 439 -16.27 -13.72 -13.78
CA LEU A 439 -17.59 -13.18 -13.44
C LEU A 439 -18.53 -14.28 -12.97
N GLU A 440 -18.63 -15.37 -13.74
CA GLU A 440 -19.45 -16.53 -13.35
C GLU A 440 -18.98 -17.17 -12.04
N VAL A 441 -17.67 -17.15 -11.78
CA VAL A 441 -17.12 -17.64 -10.51
C VAL A 441 -17.53 -16.73 -9.36
N LEU A 442 -17.42 -15.41 -9.54
CA LEU A 442 -17.83 -14.42 -8.53
C LEU A 442 -19.33 -14.47 -8.27
N ASP A 443 -20.14 -14.56 -9.32
CA ASP A 443 -21.60 -14.69 -9.23
C ASP A 443 -21.98 -15.96 -8.45
N GLY A 444 -21.30 -17.08 -8.69
CA GLY A 444 -21.49 -18.30 -7.91
C GLY A 444 -21.14 -18.17 -6.43
N LEU A 445 -20.14 -17.32 -6.07
CA LEU A 445 -19.85 -17.01 -4.68
C LEU A 445 -20.97 -16.13 -4.07
N TYR A 446 -21.49 -15.16 -4.81
CA TYR A 446 -22.62 -14.34 -4.39
C TYR A 446 -23.91 -15.15 -4.24
N GLU A 447 -24.20 -16.08 -5.14
CA GLU A 447 -25.34 -17.00 -5.04
C GLU A 447 -25.25 -17.86 -3.77
N LYS A 448 -24.04 -18.32 -3.43
CA LYS A 448 -23.81 -19.20 -2.28
C LYS A 448 -23.84 -18.48 -0.95
N TYR A 449 -23.27 -17.26 -0.85
CA TYR A 449 -23.00 -16.59 0.41
C TYR A 449 -23.77 -15.27 0.61
N GLY A 450 -24.54 -14.84 -0.39
CA GLY A 450 -25.17 -13.52 -0.47
C GLY A 450 -24.28 -12.50 -1.18
N TYR A 451 -24.88 -11.40 -1.60
CA TYR A 451 -24.20 -10.31 -2.28
C TYR A 451 -23.55 -9.34 -1.27
N TYR A 452 -22.28 -9.01 -1.48
CA TYR A 452 -21.53 -8.09 -0.64
C TYR A 452 -21.11 -6.86 -1.47
N LEU A 453 -21.68 -5.70 -1.12
CA LEU A 453 -21.32 -4.40 -1.68
C LEU A 453 -20.39 -3.67 -0.72
N ASN A 454 -19.20 -3.32 -1.19
CA ASN A 454 -18.24 -2.54 -0.41
C ASN A 454 -18.04 -1.19 -1.09
N THR A 455 -18.29 -0.09 -0.38
CA THR A 455 -18.13 1.28 -0.89
C THR A 455 -17.26 2.11 0.04
N LEU A 456 -16.53 3.07 -0.54
CA LEU A 456 -15.67 4.01 0.17
C LEU A 456 -16.06 5.44 -0.18
N TYR A 457 -16.29 6.25 0.83
CA TYR A 457 -16.48 7.69 0.71
C TYR A 457 -15.34 8.42 1.43
N SER A 458 -14.81 9.45 0.79
CA SER A 458 -13.79 10.32 1.36
C SER A 458 -14.34 11.74 1.49
N PHE A 459 -14.19 12.31 2.68
CA PHE A 459 -14.62 13.68 3.00
C PHE A 459 -13.35 14.49 3.31
N GLU A 460 -13.17 15.59 2.59
CA GLU A 460 -12.02 16.47 2.78
C GLU A 460 -12.44 17.68 3.63
N PHE A 461 -11.57 18.07 4.54
CA PHE A 461 -11.72 19.21 5.42
C PHE A 461 -10.52 20.12 5.23
N GLU A 462 -10.73 21.44 5.15
CA GLU A 462 -9.64 22.37 4.88
C GLU A 462 -9.05 22.97 6.15
N GLY A 463 -7.73 23.02 6.20
CA GLY A 463 -6.95 23.73 7.21
C GLY A 463 -7.08 23.17 8.65
N GLU A 464 -6.64 23.99 9.62
CA GLU A 464 -6.69 23.65 11.06
C GLU A 464 -8.13 23.51 11.59
N SER A 465 -9.05 24.34 11.09
CA SER A 465 -10.47 24.23 11.45
C SER A 465 -11.09 22.93 10.98
N GLY A 466 -10.65 22.42 9.82
CA GLY A 466 -11.09 21.13 9.28
C GLY A 466 -10.62 19.96 10.14
N MET A 467 -9.39 19.99 10.66
CA MET A 467 -8.92 18.95 11.60
C MET A 467 -9.77 18.92 12.86
N LYS A 468 -10.04 20.09 13.49
CA LYS A 468 -10.90 20.18 14.67
C LYS A 468 -12.32 19.69 14.42
N LYS A 469 -12.87 19.98 13.22
CA LYS A 469 -14.20 19.47 12.81
C LYS A 469 -14.18 17.94 12.69
N MET A 470 -13.15 17.38 12.08
CA MET A 470 -13.00 15.93 11.94
C MET A 470 -12.92 15.22 13.29
N ASP A 471 -12.15 15.77 14.24
CA ASP A 471 -12.04 15.23 15.61
C ASP A 471 -13.40 15.30 16.32
N ALA A 472 -14.12 16.41 16.22
CA ALA A 472 -15.45 16.56 16.81
C ALA A 472 -16.48 15.58 16.20
N ILE A 473 -16.39 15.27 14.91
CA ILE A 473 -17.20 14.26 14.24
C ILE A 473 -16.89 12.89 14.86
N MET A 474 -15.61 12.50 14.96
CA MET A 474 -15.22 11.22 15.54
C MET A 474 -15.70 11.08 16.99
N ASP A 475 -15.57 12.14 17.80
CA ASP A 475 -16.09 12.19 19.18
C ASP A 475 -17.61 12.00 19.22
N THR A 476 -18.33 12.61 18.29
CA THR A 476 -19.79 12.47 18.18
C THR A 476 -20.19 11.02 17.88
N PHE A 477 -19.57 10.40 16.88
CA PHE A 477 -19.84 8.99 16.55
C PHE A 477 -19.43 8.04 17.68
N ARG A 478 -18.39 8.36 18.46
CA ARG A 478 -17.94 7.55 19.58
C ARG A 478 -18.85 7.65 20.81
N ASN A 479 -19.33 8.84 21.13
CA ASN A 479 -20.06 9.12 22.37
C ASN A 479 -21.59 9.09 22.21
N ASN A 480 -22.10 9.37 21.00
CA ASN A 480 -23.54 9.46 20.72
C ASN A 480 -23.98 8.35 19.75
N ILE A 481 -23.74 7.09 20.14
CA ILE A 481 -24.04 5.92 19.30
C ILE A 481 -25.54 5.83 19.06
N PRO A 482 -26.04 5.90 17.81
CA PRO A 482 -27.46 5.72 17.51
C PRO A 482 -27.88 4.25 17.70
N LYS A 483 -29.18 4.00 17.81
CA LYS A 483 -29.71 2.63 17.90
C LYS A 483 -29.67 1.91 16.54
N ASP A 484 -29.82 2.67 15.48
CA ASP A 484 -29.83 2.18 14.10
C ASP A 484 -29.27 3.27 13.15
N ILE A 485 -28.95 2.87 11.93
CA ILE A 485 -28.62 3.76 10.82
C ILE A 485 -29.55 3.38 9.67
N ALA A 486 -30.35 4.32 9.21
CA ALA A 486 -31.35 4.12 8.15
C ALA A 486 -32.32 2.96 8.42
N GLY A 487 -32.67 2.74 9.69
CA GLY A 487 -33.55 1.65 10.13
C GLY A 487 -32.85 0.30 10.28
N VAL A 488 -31.53 0.22 10.05
CA VAL A 488 -30.73 -0.99 10.28
C VAL A 488 -30.10 -0.93 11.67
N LYS A 489 -30.46 -1.89 12.50
CA LYS A 489 -30.03 -1.94 13.90
C LYS A 489 -28.50 -2.09 14.00
N ILE A 490 -27.89 -1.31 14.90
CA ILE A 490 -26.50 -1.50 15.29
C ILE A 490 -26.47 -2.58 16.39
N LEU A 491 -25.73 -3.66 16.14
CA LEU A 491 -25.60 -4.79 17.06
C LEU A 491 -24.41 -4.61 18.01
N GLU A 492 -23.29 -4.11 17.49
CA GLU A 492 -22.03 -3.99 18.20
C GLU A 492 -21.26 -2.76 17.73
N VAL A 493 -20.54 -2.14 18.63
CA VAL A 493 -19.59 -1.06 18.33
C VAL A 493 -18.19 -1.50 18.71
N ARG A 494 -17.25 -1.36 17.78
CA ARG A 494 -15.82 -1.58 17.98
C ARG A 494 -15.10 -0.26 17.93
N ASP A 495 -14.63 0.19 19.08
CA ASP A 495 -13.81 1.40 19.21
C ASP A 495 -12.34 0.99 19.38
N TYR A 496 -11.57 1.18 18.33
CA TYR A 496 -10.16 0.79 18.31
C TYR A 496 -9.25 1.78 19.05
N GLU A 497 -9.73 2.99 19.34
CA GLU A 497 -8.98 3.95 20.16
C GLU A 497 -8.99 3.57 21.64
N THR A 498 -10.13 3.10 22.11
CA THR A 498 -10.29 2.62 23.49
C THR A 498 -10.04 1.11 23.62
N SER A 499 -9.73 0.41 22.53
CA SER A 499 -9.55 -1.05 22.45
C SER A 499 -10.74 -1.83 23.03
N THR A 500 -11.97 -1.36 22.75
CA THR A 500 -13.18 -1.92 23.34
C THR A 500 -14.23 -2.24 22.28
N GLN A 501 -14.78 -3.46 22.29
CA GLN A 501 -16.00 -3.80 21.58
C GLN A 501 -17.17 -3.92 22.56
N THR A 502 -18.31 -3.32 22.21
CA THR A 502 -19.51 -3.27 23.06
C THR A 502 -20.70 -3.86 22.32
N ASN A 503 -21.31 -4.90 22.85
CA ASN A 503 -22.60 -5.41 22.38
C ASN A 503 -23.71 -4.48 22.86
N LEU A 504 -24.48 -3.87 21.96
CA LEU A 504 -25.48 -2.87 22.32
C LEU A 504 -26.76 -3.47 22.91
N ALA A 505 -27.04 -4.75 22.69
CA ALA A 505 -28.21 -5.42 23.26
C ALA A 505 -28.00 -5.80 24.73
N THR A 506 -26.78 -6.23 25.09
CA THR A 506 -26.45 -6.72 26.44
C THR A 506 -25.66 -5.72 27.28
N GLY A 507 -25.02 -4.73 26.66
CA GLY A 507 -24.05 -3.84 27.30
C GLY A 507 -22.70 -4.52 27.61
N GLU A 508 -22.50 -5.78 27.19
CA GLU A 508 -21.25 -6.51 27.43
C GLU A 508 -20.10 -5.84 26.68
N LYS A 509 -18.99 -5.64 27.38
CA LYS A 509 -17.75 -5.09 26.81
C LYS A 509 -16.66 -6.16 26.79
N LYS A 510 -15.94 -6.24 25.66
CA LYS A 510 -14.77 -7.11 25.47
C LYS A 510 -13.59 -6.31 24.97
N PRO A 511 -12.34 -6.68 25.32
CA PRO A 511 -11.16 -6.04 24.75
C PRO A 511 -11.03 -6.37 23.26
N ILE A 512 -10.45 -5.44 22.51
CA ILE A 512 -9.97 -5.64 21.14
C ILE A 512 -8.45 -5.83 21.22
N ASP A 513 -7.98 -6.98 20.79
CA ASP A 513 -6.56 -7.32 20.77
C ASP A 513 -5.89 -6.87 19.45
N LEU A 514 -5.99 -5.56 19.18
CA LEU A 514 -5.32 -4.88 18.08
C LEU A 514 -4.69 -3.58 18.60
N PRO A 515 -3.65 -3.06 17.95
CA PRO A 515 -3.06 -1.77 18.29
C PRO A 515 -4.13 -0.67 18.33
N LYS A 516 -3.90 0.35 19.17
CA LYS A 516 -4.81 1.51 19.23
C LYS A 516 -4.79 2.28 17.91
N SER A 517 -5.97 2.68 17.46
CA SER A 517 -6.16 3.46 16.26
C SER A 517 -7.45 4.29 16.35
N ASN A 518 -7.43 5.53 15.89
CA ASN A 518 -8.64 6.36 15.84
C ASN A 518 -9.61 5.86 14.75
N VAL A 519 -10.25 4.72 15.01
CA VAL A 519 -11.22 4.07 14.12
C VAL A 519 -12.40 3.63 14.94
N ILE A 520 -13.59 3.78 14.39
CA ILE A 520 -14.82 3.22 14.94
C ILE A 520 -15.52 2.37 13.90
N LYS A 521 -15.95 1.15 14.27
CA LYS A 521 -16.70 0.22 13.41
C LYS A 521 -18.02 -0.13 14.05
N TYR A 522 -19.10 0.13 13.36
CA TYR A 522 -20.44 -0.33 13.70
C TYR A 522 -20.74 -1.63 12.97
N ILE A 523 -21.08 -2.67 13.71
CA ILE A 523 -21.59 -3.92 13.16
C ILE A 523 -23.11 -3.80 13.10
N LEU A 524 -23.64 -3.91 11.91
CA LEU A 524 -25.06 -3.75 11.62
C LEU A 524 -25.75 -5.10 11.47
N GLU A 525 -27.06 -5.13 11.66
CA GLU A 525 -27.87 -6.29 11.35
C GLU A 525 -27.72 -6.72 9.87
N GLY A 526 -27.82 -8.02 9.57
CA GLY A 526 -27.67 -8.55 8.22
C GLY A 526 -26.23 -8.64 7.73
N ASN A 527 -25.24 -8.80 8.61
CA ASN A 527 -23.81 -8.91 8.28
C ASN A 527 -23.24 -7.68 7.53
N SER A 528 -23.83 -6.52 7.81
CA SER A 528 -23.36 -5.25 7.26
C SER A 528 -22.50 -4.49 8.28
N SER A 529 -21.70 -3.55 7.82
CA SER A 529 -20.91 -2.69 8.72
C SER A 529 -20.63 -1.31 8.14
N ALA A 530 -20.39 -0.35 9.05
CA ALA A 530 -19.95 0.99 8.73
C ALA A 530 -18.70 1.32 9.55
N VAL A 531 -17.63 1.77 8.89
CA VAL A 531 -16.36 2.12 9.54
C VAL A 531 -16.02 3.58 9.23
N LEU A 532 -15.77 4.36 10.27
CA LEU A 532 -15.24 5.72 10.16
C LEU A 532 -13.77 5.73 10.58
N ARG A 533 -12.93 6.32 9.73
CA ARG A 533 -11.49 6.40 9.95
C ARG A 533 -10.94 7.73 9.43
N PRO A 534 -10.42 8.60 10.30
CA PRO A 534 -9.67 9.77 9.87
C PRO A 534 -8.32 9.38 9.27
N SER A 535 -7.85 10.17 8.32
CA SER A 535 -6.48 10.04 7.81
C SER A 535 -5.51 10.56 8.87
N GLY A 536 -4.40 9.85 9.10
CA GLY A 536 -3.36 10.29 10.03
C GLY A 536 -2.48 11.44 9.50
N THR A 537 -2.51 11.71 8.19
CA THR A 537 -1.59 12.66 7.53
C THR A 537 -2.29 13.80 6.80
N GLU A 538 -3.56 13.65 6.49
CA GLU A 538 -4.35 14.61 5.72
C GLU A 538 -5.68 14.86 6.42
N PRO A 539 -6.28 16.05 6.30
CA PRO A 539 -7.58 16.34 6.89
C PRO A 539 -8.71 15.67 6.08
N LYS A 540 -8.73 14.34 6.09
CA LYS A 540 -9.68 13.49 5.37
C LYS A 540 -10.30 12.48 6.31
N LEU A 541 -11.62 12.35 6.28
CA LEU A 541 -12.36 11.29 6.95
C LEU A 541 -12.86 10.30 5.91
N LYS A 542 -12.61 9.02 6.13
CA LYS A 542 -13.06 7.92 5.30
C LYS A 542 -14.23 7.20 5.95
N LEU A 543 -15.28 6.95 5.17
CA LEU A 543 -16.40 6.08 5.54
C LEU A 543 -16.36 4.85 4.63
N TYR A 544 -16.14 3.69 5.21
CA TYR A 544 -16.24 2.40 4.53
C TYR A 544 -17.57 1.77 4.90
N LEU A 545 -18.34 1.36 3.89
CA LEU A 545 -19.57 0.60 4.07
C LEU A 545 -19.38 -0.79 3.47
N ALA A 546 -19.67 -1.82 4.26
CA ALA A 546 -19.80 -3.19 3.80
C ALA A 546 -21.25 -3.61 3.99
N ILE A 547 -21.96 -3.80 2.90
CA ILE A 547 -23.39 -4.11 2.90
C ILE A 547 -23.59 -5.53 2.36
N SER A 548 -24.18 -6.39 3.17
CA SER A 548 -24.58 -7.74 2.76
C SER A 548 -26.09 -7.76 2.50
N SER A 549 -26.50 -8.39 1.38
CA SER A 549 -27.90 -8.52 1.01
C SER A 549 -28.10 -9.74 0.11
N GLU A 550 -29.35 -10.05 -0.22
CA GLU A 550 -29.70 -11.18 -1.11
C GLU A 550 -29.22 -10.97 -2.55
N ASN A 551 -29.19 -9.72 -3.02
CA ASN A 551 -28.81 -9.37 -4.39
C ASN A 551 -28.27 -7.95 -4.49
N GLU A 552 -27.69 -7.60 -5.64
CA GLU A 552 -27.06 -6.30 -5.90
C GLU A 552 -28.04 -5.13 -5.74
N ALA A 553 -29.26 -5.22 -6.26
CA ALA A 553 -30.25 -4.13 -6.21
C ALA A 553 -30.62 -3.79 -4.76
N SER A 554 -30.87 -4.81 -3.94
CA SER A 554 -31.15 -4.66 -2.51
C SER A 554 -29.96 -4.08 -1.75
N ALA A 555 -28.73 -4.54 -2.04
CA ALA A 555 -27.51 -4.03 -1.43
C ALA A 555 -27.28 -2.55 -1.76
N ARG A 556 -27.43 -2.15 -3.04
CA ARG A 556 -27.30 -0.75 -3.47
C ARG A 556 -28.38 0.14 -2.86
N GLY A 557 -29.63 -0.36 -2.76
CA GLY A 557 -30.72 0.37 -2.12
C GLY A 557 -30.46 0.62 -0.62
N LEU A 558 -29.94 -0.36 0.09
CA LEU A 558 -29.59 -0.25 1.49
C LEU A 558 -28.36 0.64 1.71
N GLU A 559 -27.32 0.46 0.90
CA GLU A 559 -26.10 1.28 0.91
C GLU A 559 -26.42 2.76 0.75
N SER A 560 -27.25 3.10 -0.24
CA SER A 560 -27.67 4.49 -0.50
C SER A 560 -28.40 5.12 0.71
N LYS A 561 -29.24 4.37 1.40
CA LYS A 561 -29.93 4.86 2.61
C LYS A 561 -28.93 5.12 3.75
N ILE A 562 -28.05 4.14 4.03
CA ILE A 562 -27.06 4.24 5.09
C ILE A 562 -26.06 5.38 4.80
N SER A 563 -25.49 5.43 3.57
CA SER A 563 -24.53 6.47 3.19
C SER A 563 -25.12 7.86 3.29
N ASN A 564 -26.37 8.07 2.87
CA ASN A 564 -27.05 9.35 2.96
C ASN A 564 -27.29 9.80 4.39
N GLU A 565 -27.64 8.88 5.30
CA GLU A 565 -27.83 9.21 6.71
C GLU A 565 -26.52 9.57 7.39
N VAL A 566 -25.47 8.78 7.18
CA VAL A 566 -24.13 9.07 7.73
C VAL A 566 -23.61 10.41 7.18
N LYS A 567 -23.75 10.67 5.88
CA LYS A 567 -23.33 11.94 5.25
C LYS A 567 -24.01 13.17 5.87
N LYS A 568 -25.29 13.06 6.25
CA LYS A 568 -26.00 14.14 6.95
C LYS A 568 -25.40 14.41 8.34
N SER A 569 -24.90 13.37 9.00
CA SER A 569 -24.26 13.51 10.31
C SER A 569 -22.83 14.05 10.23
N LEU A 570 -22.23 14.06 9.04
CA LEU A 570 -20.90 14.61 8.76
C LEU A 570 -20.92 16.08 8.30
N ALA A 571 -22.07 16.57 7.82
CA ALA A 571 -22.26 17.95 7.35
C ALA A 571 -22.40 18.92 8.54
#